data_e5cc9e0c55d7aedb87f853ba36899e64
#
_entry.id   e5cc9e0c55d7aedb87f853ba36899e64
#
_cell.length_a   1.000
_cell.length_b   1.000
_cell.length_c   1.000
_cell.angle_alpha   90.00
_cell.angle_beta   90.00
_cell.angle_gamma   90.00
#
_symmetry.space_group_name_H-M   'P 1'
#
loop_
_entity.id
_entity.type
_entity.pdbx_description
1 polymer ?
#
loop_
_entity_poly.entity_id
_entity_poly.type
_entity_poly.pdbx_seq_one_letter_code
_entity_poly.pdbx_strand_id
1 'polypeptide(L)'
;LKWHIEQRRVSELKPWAKNPHVMDDEEKANLSASIDKFDYVEVVIINTDNTIIGGHQRINDFKAKGKENEVIDVRVPSRKLKEKEVEELAIRLNKNRGHDDEELLKQFFSAEDLGKWGFKEEELNEIFQIE
;
A
#
# COMPACT_ATOMS: atom_id res chain seq x y z
N LEU A 1 0.99 -18.81 7.71
CA LEU A 1 0.85 -17.92 6.55
C LEU A 1 2.19 -17.82 5.82
N LYS A 2 2.17 -18.11 4.54
CA LYS A 2 3.34 -18.04 3.66
C LYS A 2 3.01 -17.15 2.47
N TRP A 3 4.06 -16.65 1.82
CA TRP A 3 3.94 -15.80 0.64
C TRP A 3 4.71 -16.42 -0.53
N HIS A 4 4.19 -16.24 -1.73
CA HIS A 4 4.83 -16.73 -2.96
C HIS A 4 4.67 -15.70 -4.07
N ILE A 5 5.46 -15.85 -5.12
CA ILE A 5 5.42 -14.96 -6.29
C ILE A 5 4.49 -15.58 -7.33
N GLU A 6 3.58 -14.76 -7.86
CA GLU A 6 2.76 -15.07 -9.02
C GLU A 6 2.88 -13.92 -10.01
N GLN A 7 2.32 -14.08 -11.19
CA GLN A 7 2.28 -13.02 -12.20
C GLN A 7 0.86 -12.55 -12.41
N ARG A 8 0.70 -11.24 -12.61
CA ARG A 8 -0.59 -10.61 -12.92
C ARG A 8 -0.38 -9.50 -13.92
N ARG A 9 -1.38 -9.29 -14.77
CA ARG A 9 -1.44 -8.10 -15.60
C ARG A 9 -1.81 -6.91 -14.72
N VAL A 10 -1.18 -5.76 -14.94
CA VAL A 10 -1.44 -4.55 -14.12
C VAL A 10 -2.94 -4.24 -14.02
N SER A 11 -3.67 -4.38 -15.14
CA SER A 11 -5.11 -4.11 -15.20
C SER A 11 -5.97 -5.04 -14.33
N GLU A 12 -5.45 -6.20 -13.91
CA GLU A 12 -6.16 -7.14 -13.05
C GLU A 12 -6.14 -6.73 -11.58
N LEU A 13 -5.24 -5.84 -11.20
CA LEU A 13 -5.04 -5.45 -9.81
C LEU A 13 -6.06 -4.37 -9.39
N LYS A 14 -6.64 -4.54 -8.21
CA LYS A 14 -7.71 -3.70 -7.69
C LYS A 14 -7.17 -2.79 -6.59
N PRO A 15 -7.41 -1.47 -6.66
CA PRO A 15 -7.06 -0.58 -5.56
C PRO A 15 -7.84 -0.98 -4.30
N TRP A 16 -7.18 -0.88 -3.14
CA TRP A 16 -7.87 -1.06 -1.87
C TRP A 16 -8.52 0.27 -1.45
N ALA A 17 -9.84 0.25 -1.22
CA ALA A 17 -10.62 1.47 -0.97
C ALA A 17 -10.17 2.25 0.27
N LYS A 18 -9.62 1.56 1.27
CA LYS A 18 -9.17 2.17 2.53
C LYS A 18 -7.71 2.59 2.55
N ASN A 19 -7.02 2.51 1.40
CA ASN A 19 -5.59 2.84 1.33
C ASN A 19 -5.34 4.30 1.76
N PRO A 20 -4.67 4.53 2.92
CA PRO A 20 -4.42 5.89 3.39
C PRO A 20 -3.09 6.46 2.89
N HIS A 21 -2.27 5.63 2.25
CA HIS A 21 -0.92 6.02 1.84
C HIS A 21 -0.96 7.01 0.70
N VAL A 22 -0.26 8.13 0.85
CA VAL A 22 -0.17 9.18 -0.16
C VAL A 22 1.29 9.52 -0.44
N MET A 23 1.53 10.04 -1.63
CA MET A 23 2.83 10.59 -2.03
C MET A 23 2.62 11.99 -2.57
N ASP A 24 3.56 12.91 -2.25
CA ASP A 24 3.58 14.21 -2.89
C ASP A 24 4.17 14.10 -4.32
N ASP A 25 4.17 15.21 -5.05
CA ASP A 25 4.62 15.22 -6.44
C ASP A 25 6.11 14.86 -6.58
N GLU A 26 6.93 15.27 -5.63
CA GLU A 26 8.36 14.94 -5.63
C GLU A 26 8.58 13.44 -5.41
N GLU A 27 7.87 12.85 -4.45
CA GLU A 27 7.93 11.41 -4.19
C GLU A 27 7.45 10.59 -5.39
N LYS A 28 6.37 11.02 -6.05
CA LYS A 28 5.87 10.39 -7.28
C LYS A 28 6.89 10.46 -8.41
N ALA A 29 7.50 11.62 -8.60
CA ALA A 29 8.53 11.82 -9.63
C ALA A 29 9.75 10.94 -9.37
N ASN A 30 10.19 10.83 -8.12
CA ASN A 30 11.31 9.98 -7.74
C ASN A 30 10.99 8.50 -7.98
N LEU A 31 9.78 8.05 -7.63
CA LEU A 31 9.35 6.67 -7.88
C LEU A 31 9.31 6.38 -9.40
N SER A 32 8.73 7.28 -10.17
CA SER A 32 8.65 7.15 -11.63
C SER A 32 10.03 7.05 -12.26
N ALA A 33 10.96 7.92 -11.86
CA ALA A 33 12.33 7.91 -12.34
C ALA A 33 13.07 6.62 -11.97
N SER A 34 12.84 6.11 -10.77
CA SER A 34 13.43 4.85 -10.30
C SER A 34 12.95 3.67 -11.15
N ILE A 35 11.65 3.60 -11.42
CA ILE A 35 11.08 2.54 -12.27
C ILE A 35 11.59 2.65 -13.70
N ASP A 36 11.73 3.87 -14.24
CA ASP A 36 12.28 4.08 -15.58
C ASP A 36 13.73 3.61 -15.69
N LYS A 37 14.52 3.79 -14.64
CA LYS A 37 15.95 3.46 -14.64
C LYS A 37 16.23 1.99 -14.30
N PHE A 38 15.54 1.44 -13.31
CA PHE A 38 15.85 0.12 -12.75
C PHE A 38 14.76 -0.91 -13.00
N ASP A 39 13.72 -0.58 -13.70
CA ASP A 39 12.53 -1.38 -13.89
C ASP A 39 11.81 -1.67 -12.54
N TYR A 40 11.05 -2.73 -12.49
CA TYR A 40 10.20 -3.11 -11.38
C TYR A 40 11.00 -3.93 -10.36
N VAL A 41 11.52 -3.29 -9.33
CA VAL A 41 12.38 -3.94 -8.32
C VAL A 41 11.59 -4.38 -7.08
N GLU A 42 10.84 -3.46 -6.45
CA GLU A 42 10.00 -3.79 -5.29
C GLU A 42 8.67 -4.37 -5.76
N VAL A 43 8.38 -5.58 -5.30
CA VAL A 43 7.20 -6.34 -5.75
C VAL A 43 5.94 -5.88 -5.05
N VAL A 44 4.88 -5.64 -5.79
CA VAL A 44 3.55 -5.31 -5.26
C VAL A 44 2.99 -6.49 -4.49
N ILE A 45 2.35 -6.21 -3.35
CA ILE A 45 1.75 -7.21 -2.47
C ILE A 45 0.24 -7.15 -2.66
N ILE A 46 -0.37 -8.29 -2.94
CA ILE A 46 -1.82 -8.39 -3.16
C ILE A 46 -2.44 -9.46 -2.27
N ASN A 47 -3.75 -9.38 -2.09
CA ASN A 47 -4.54 -10.49 -1.54
C ASN A 47 -4.89 -11.46 -2.69
N THR A 48 -5.42 -12.62 -2.36
CA THR A 48 -5.78 -13.63 -3.37
C THR A 48 -6.87 -13.17 -4.34
N ASP A 49 -7.65 -12.14 -3.99
CA ASP A 49 -8.68 -11.56 -4.84
C ASP A 49 -8.17 -10.40 -5.71
N ASN A 50 -6.85 -10.23 -5.80
CA ASN A 50 -6.17 -9.16 -6.55
C ASN A 50 -6.27 -7.77 -5.93
N THR A 51 -6.76 -7.63 -4.72
CA THR A 51 -6.76 -6.35 -4.00
C THR A 51 -5.33 -5.99 -3.61
N ILE A 52 -4.87 -4.80 -3.97
CA ILE A 52 -3.53 -4.31 -3.66
C ILE A 52 -3.46 -3.99 -2.16
N ILE A 53 -2.46 -4.57 -1.48
CA ILE A 53 -2.16 -4.30 -0.07
C ILE A 53 -0.99 -3.32 0.05
N GLY A 54 0.05 -3.52 -0.73
CA GLY A 54 1.20 -2.65 -0.76
C GLY A 54 1.68 -2.42 -2.18
N GLY A 55 2.12 -1.19 -2.48
CA GLY A 55 2.62 -0.84 -3.80
C GLY A 55 1.61 -0.16 -4.71
N HIS A 56 0.55 0.43 -4.17
CA HIS A 56 -0.46 1.16 -4.95
C HIS A 56 0.16 2.21 -5.89
N GLN A 57 1.18 2.91 -5.41
CA GLN A 57 1.79 3.99 -6.19
C GLN A 57 2.56 3.47 -7.41
N ARG A 58 3.12 2.26 -7.32
CA ARG A 58 3.77 1.62 -8.46
C ARG A 58 2.76 1.26 -9.53
N ILE A 59 1.61 0.76 -9.12
CA ILE A 59 0.52 0.44 -10.06
C ILE A 59 -0.01 1.73 -10.70
N ASN A 60 -0.17 2.79 -9.93
CA ASN A 60 -0.58 4.09 -10.47
C ASN A 60 0.43 4.63 -11.49
N ASP A 61 1.73 4.45 -11.24
CA ASP A 61 2.77 4.86 -12.19
C ASP A 61 2.69 4.08 -13.50
N PHE A 62 2.52 2.75 -13.43
CA PHE A 62 2.33 1.92 -14.63
C PHE A 62 1.11 2.39 -15.43
N LYS A 63 0.00 2.66 -14.77
CA LYS A 63 -1.22 3.15 -15.43
C LYS A 63 -1.00 4.52 -16.07
N ALA A 64 -0.31 5.42 -15.38
CA ALA A 64 -0.01 6.76 -15.90
C ALA A 64 0.88 6.71 -17.15
N LYS A 65 1.70 5.67 -17.27
CA LYS A 65 2.56 5.44 -18.45
C LYS A 65 1.88 4.64 -19.55
N GLY A 66 0.60 4.30 -19.42
CA GLY A 66 -0.14 3.50 -20.40
C GLY A 66 0.26 2.03 -20.43
N LYS A 67 0.77 1.50 -19.32
CA LYS A 67 1.28 0.13 -19.23
C LYS A 67 0.34 -0.83 -18.50
N GLU A 68 -0.96 -0.65 -18.65
CA GLU A 68 -1.99 -1.48 -17.96
C GLU A 68 -1.93 -2.95 -18.40
N ASN A 69 -1.42 -3.22 -19.57
CA ASN A 69 -1.36 -4.60 -20.11
C ASN A 69 -0.06 -5.32 -19.79
N GLU A 70 0.87 -4.66 -19.10
CA GLU A 70 2.14 -5.27 -18.71
C GLU A 70 1.90 -6.33 -17.62
N VAL A 71 2.61 -7.45 -17.75
CA VAL A 71 2.56 -8.55 -16.77
C VAL A 71 3.71 -8.35 -15.80
N ILE A 72 3.40 -8.34 -14.51
CA ILE A 72 4.37 -8.11 -13.43
C ILE A 72 4.31 -9.22 -12.40
N ASP A 73 5.41 -9.39 -11.68
CA ASP A 73 5.43 -10.25 -10.50
C ASP A 73 4.69 -9.59 -9.35
N VAL A 74 3.95 -10.39 -8.60
CA VAL A 74 3.25 -9.95 -7.39
C VAL A 74 3.47 -10.96 -6.28
N ARG A 75 3.41 -10.51 -5.05
CA ARG A 75 3.51 -11.39 -3.88
C ARG A 75 2.12 -11.68 -3.37
N VAL A 76 1.79 -12.97 -3.26
CA VAL A 76 0.44 -13.45 -2.93
C VAL A 76 0.50 -14.33 -1.69
N PRO A 77 -0.43 -14.18 -0.74
CA PRO A 77 -0.45 -15.05 0.45
C PRO A 77 -0.97 -16.45 0.15
N SER A 78 -0.62 -17.41 1.00
CA SER A 78 -1.04 -18.80 0.87
C SER A 78 -2.54 -19.01 1.10
N ARG A 79 -3.22 -18.04 1.72
CA ARG A 79 -4.66 -18.00 1.90
C ARG A 79 -5.16 -16.58 1.83
N LYS A 80 -6.45 -16.39 1.57
CA LYS A 80 -7.04 -15.06 1.57
C LYS A 80 -6.93 -14.43 2.97
N LEU A 81 -6.40 -13.20 3.02
CA LEU A 81 -6.37 -12.42 4.25
C LEU A 81 -7.75 -11.84 4.53
N LYS A 82 -8.14 -11.83 5.80
CA LYS A 82 -9.35 -11.16 6.26
C LYS A 82 -9.16 -9.65 6.23
N GLU A 83 -10.25 -8.90 6.19
CA GLU A 83 -10.20 -7.44 6.11
C GLU A 83 -9.32 -6.80 7.20
N LYS A 84 -9.43 -7.26 8.45
CA LYS A 84 -8.58 -6.77 9.55
C LYS A 84 -7.10 -7.07 9.35
N GLU A 85 -6.79 -8.21 8.74
CA GLU A 85 -5.40 -8.56 8.42
C GLU A 85 -4.86 -7.67 7.31
N VAL A 86 -5.67 -7.34 6.30
CA VAL A 86 -5.30 -6.41 5.23
C VAL A 86 -5.04 -5.02 5.81
N GLU A 87 -5.92 -4.54 6.68
CA GLU A 87 -5.76 -3.25 7.36
C GLU A 87 -4.44 -3.19 8.14
N GLU A 88 -4.18 -4.20 8.96
CA GLU A 88 -2.95 -4.24 9.75
C GLU A 88 -1.71 -4.28 8.87
N LEU A 89 -1.69 -5.17 7.88
CA LEU A 89 -0.52 -5.32 7.01
C LEU A 89 -0.24 -4.04 6.22
N ALA A 90 -1.27 -3.43 5.65
CA ALA A 90 -1.13 -2.19 4.90
C ALA A 90 -0.54 -1.06 5.75
N ILE A 91 -1.01 -0.91 6.98
CA ILE A 91 -0.51 0.11 7.90
C ILE A 91 0.96 -0.16 8.27
N ARG A 92 1.30 -1.41 8.60
CA ARG A 92 2.68 -1.75 8.96
C ARG A 92 3.65 -1.55 7.81
N LEU A 93 3.25 -1.92 6.59
CA LEU A 93 4.09 -1.74 5.39
C LEU A 93 4.34 -0.26 5.08
N ASN A 94 3.32 0.58 5.24
CA ASN A 94 3.39 1.98 4.85
C ASN A 94 4.01 2.88 5.92
N LYS A 95 4.16 2.41 7.15
CA LYS A 95 4.62 3.22 8.28
C LYS A 95 5.95 3.94 8.04
N ASN A 96 6.84 3.34 7.25
CA ASN A 96 8.17 3.88 6.97
C ASN A 96 8.40 4.19 5.47
N ARG A 97 7.32 4.30 4.68
CA ARG A 97 7.40 4.48 3.21
C ARG A 97 6.56 5.65 2.73
N GLY A 98 7.00 6.87 3.00
CA GLY A 98 6.21 8.05 2.75
C GLY A 98 5.37 8.37 3.97
N HIS A 99 4.21 8.97 3.78
CA HIS A 99 3.31 9.33 4.88
C HIS A 99 1.87 8.95 4.53
N ASP A 100 1.07 8.71 5.56
CA ASP A 100 -0.35 8.47 5.41
C ASP A 100 -1.11 9.79 5.52
N ASP A 101 -2.25 9.87 4.83
CA ASP A 101 -3.19 10.96 5.00
C ASP A 101 -3.88 10.82 6.36
N GLU A 102 -3.69 11.79 7.25
CA GLU A 102 -4.21 11.73 8.63
C GLU A 102 -5.74 11.70 8.68
N GLU A 103 -6.42 12.40 7.77
CA GLU A 103 -7.88 12.37 7.71
C GLU A 103 -8.40 11.00 7.28
N LEU A 104 -7.73 10.33 6.34
CA LEU A 104 -8.10 8.98 5.94
C LEU A 104 -7.81 7.96 7.05
N LEU A 105 -6.71 8.11 7.78
CA LEU A 105 -6.41 7.27 8.94
C LEU A 105 -7.52 7.40 9.99
N LYS A 106 -7.89 8.64 10.31
CA LYS A 106 -8.94 8.94 11.28
C LYS A 106 -10.31 8.42 10.85
N GLN A 107 -10.61 8.48 9.56
CA GLN A 107 -11.90 8.05 9.00
C GLN A 107 -12.07 6.53 9.05
N PHE A 108 -11.02 5.77 8.73
CA PHE A 108 -11.13 4.32 8.52
C PHE A 108 -10.56 3.46 9.65
N PHE A 109 -9.74 4.03 10.55
CA PHE A 109 -9.01 3.26 11.56
C PHE A 109 -9.20 3.85 12.96
N SER A 110 -9.11 2.98 13.99
CA SER A 110 -9.17 3.43 15.38
C SER A 110 -7.76 3.73 15.92
N ALA A 111 -7.68 4.62 16.90
CA ALA A 111 -6.42 4.90 17.60
C ALA A 111 -5.86 3.65 18.27
N GLU A 112 -6.73 2.79 18.81
CA GLU A 112 -6.33 1.52 19.44
C GLU A 112 -5.62 0.61 18.43
N ASP A 113 -6.22 0.40 17.26
CA ASP A 113 -5.63 -0.45 16.21
C ASP A 113 -4.31 0.12 15.71
N LEU A 114 -4.25 1.42 15.41
CA LEU A 114 -3.03 2.06 14.93
C LEU A 114 -1.91 1.97 15.98
N GLY A 115 -2.23 2.12 17.25
CA GLY A 115 -1.26 1.95 18.34
C GLY A 115 -0.67 0.56 18.39
N LYS A 116 -1.50 -0.47 18.20
CA LYS A 116 -1.04 -1.87 18.11
C LYS A 116 -0.15 -2.11 16.91
N TRP A 117 -0.33 -1.36 15.83
CA TRP A 117 0.35 -1.57 14.55
C TRP A 117 1.56 -0.67 14.33
N GLY A 118 2.04 -0.02 15.39
CA GLY A 118 3.32 0.66 15.40
C GLY A 118 3.28 2.17 15.55
N PHE A 119 2.11 2.79 15.64
CA PHE A 119 2.01 4.23 15.88
C PHE A 119 2.33 4.53 17.36
N LYS A 120 3.10 5.59 17.58
CA LYS A 120 3.43 6.07 18.92
C LYS A 120 2.30 6.92 19.48
N GLU A 121 2.25 7.04 20.81
CA GLU A 121 1.22 7.82 21.49
C GLU A 121 1.16 9.27 20.98
N GLU A 122 2.31 9.91 20.79
CA GLU A 122 2.38 11.28 20.28
C GLU A 122 1.77 11.40 18.88
N GLU A 123 2.03 10.41 18.01
CA GLU A 123 1.47 10.38 16.65
C GLU A 123 -0.05 10.24 16.70
N LEU A 124 -0.56 9.37 17.57
CA LEU A 124 -2.01 9.16 17.73
C LEU A 124 -2.70 10.40 18.27
N ASN A 125 -2.09 11.08 19.25
CA ASN A 125 -2.63 12.31 19.80
C ASN A 125 -2.76 13.40 18.75
N GLU A 126 -1.78 13.49 17.85
CA GLU A 126 -1.81 14.44 16.76
C GLU A 126 -2.92 14.11 15.75
N ILE A 127 -3.03 12.85 15.34
CA ILE A 127 -4.02 12.39 14.34
C ILE A 127 -5.44 12.54 14.86
N PHE A 128 -5.70 12.10 16.09
CA PHE A 128 -7.04 12.05 16.68
C PHE A 128 -7.34 13.25 17.58
N GLN A 129 -6.39 14.17 17.75
CA GLN A 129 -6.53 15.36 18.59
C GLN A 129 -6.93 15.01 20.05
N ILE A 130 -6.27 14.00 20.58
CA ILE A 130 -6.45 13.55 21.97
C ILE A 130 -5.53 14.38 22.87
N GLU A 131 -6.08 14.94 23.95
CA GLU A 131 -5.33 15.70 24.94
C GLU A 131 -4.85 14.81 26.09
#